data_61dcead249aac897fa5382cc755a6b7c
#
_entry.id   61dcead249aac897fa5382cc755a6b7c
#
_cell.length_a   1.000
_cell.length_b   1.000
_cell.length_c   1.000
_cell.angle_alpha   90.00
_cell.angle_beta   90.00
_cell.angle_gamma   90.00
#
_symmetry.space_group_name_H-M   'P 1'
#
loop_
_entity.id
_entity.type
_entity.pdbx_description
1 polymer ?
#
loop_
_entity_poly.entity_id
_entity_poly.type
_entity_poly.pdbx_seq_one_letter_code
_entity_poly.pdbx_strand_id
1 'polypeptide(L)'
;MTTELDQIWARVHAQLELSVDESTYRIWLAPLRAQELSQSRFVIETPAYAERWIRERFGHLLQDTVSLVAGSGTLIELVARRDSGGATPLLRAPDEAPELLRERIVANPKLTFEQFVIGDSNRLAHAAALAVAEMPASAYNPLYICGPPGVGKTHLLSAIAELLRSHSPSLSVRVSSGEAFTNEFIGALGSRDADRFKARFRHIDVLLLDDVHFIERKARTEEEFFHTFNALHDSGRQIVITSDRPPRDLQALEERLRERFCSGLVAEIEPPEFGTRVAILRKRAAHDGIELADEGTLEAIAERVDSNVRALEGALIRVVAFASLTRRALDAELAHHVLDSLYPRASRTRSLADIQAAICQQFGLSPDELLSTNRSRRVAWPRQLAMYLSRELTHESLPAIGRHFGGRDHSTVLHAWKRTRARLAIDSTMRATLEQLCTHLQLELPPHATRHAPDRAD
;
A
#
# COMPACT_ATOMS: atom_id res chain seq x y z
N MET A 1 51.47 -9.84 -19.60
CA MET A 1 51.93 -9.49 -18.23
C MET A 1 50.78 -8.74 -17.57
N THR A 2 50.16 -9.38 -16.60
CA THR A 2 49.12 -8.72 -15.77
C THR A 2 49.79 -7.61 -14.97
N THR A 3 49.24 -6.41 -14.99
CA THR A 3 49.77 -5.27 -14.22
C THR A 3 49.57 -5.53 -12.72
N GLU A 4 50.38 -4.91 -11.86
CA GLU A 4 50.19 -4.96 -10.39
C GLU A 4 48.79 -4.54 -9.98
N LEU A 5 48.22 -3.56 -10.69
CA LEU A 5 46.85 -3.10 -10.54
C LEU A 5 45.84 -4.27 -10.77
N ASP A 6 46.03 -5.06 -11.84
CA ASP A 6 45.12 -6.17 -12.16
C ASP A 6 45.13 -7.26 -11.08
N GLN A 7 46.32 -7.52 -10.49
CA GLN A 7 46.48 -8.53 -9.43
C GLN A 7 45.80 -8.07 -8.13
N ILE A 8 45.94 -6.81 -7.75
CA ILE A 8 45.30 -6.23 -6.57
C ILE A 8 43.79 -6.20 -6.78
N TRP A 9 43.37 -5.79 -7.98
CA TRP A 9 41.94 -5.72 -8.30
C TRP A 9 41.26 -7.09 -8.28
N ALA A 10 41.91 -8.13 -8.81
CA ALA A 10 41.39 -9.49 -8.74
C ALA A 10 41.20 -9.98 -7.29
N ARG A 11 42.12 -9.60 -6.38
CA ARG A 11 42.01 -9.92 -4.95
C ARG A 11 40.88 -9.14 -4.27
N VAL A 12 40.70 -7.88 -4.64
CA VAL A 12 39.57 -7.06 -4.15
C VAL A 12 38.26 -7.69 -4.60
N HIS A 13 38.12 -8.08 -5.87
CA HIS A 13 36.91 -8.75 -6.37
C HIS A 13 36.64 -10.07 -5.63
N ALA A 14 37.64 -10.91 -5.43
CA ALA A 14 37.49 -12.17 -4.70
C ALA A 14 37.00 -11.94 -3.26
N GLN A 15 37.44 -10.87 -2.60
CA GLN A 15 37.01 -10.53 -1.24
C GLN A 15 35.60 -9.94 -1.22
N LEU A 16 35.24 -9.11 -2.20
CA LEU A 16 33.90 -8.57 -2.36
C LEU A 16 32.87 -9.67 -2.64
N GLU A 17 33.21 -10.65 -3.46
CA GLU A 17 32.36 -11.81 -3.77
C GLU A 17 32.06 -12.66 -2.53
N LEU A 18 33.00 -12.74 -1.58
CA LEU A 18 32.79 -13.42 -0.30
C LEU A 18 31.99 -12.58 0.72
N SER A 19 31.90 -11.28 0.52
CA SER A 19 31.33 -10.33 1.50
C SER A 19 29.86 -9.99 1.24
N VAL A 20 29.34 -10.31 0.06
CA VAL A 20 27.96 -10.06 -0.35
C VAL A 20 27.37 -11.29 -1.03
N ASP A 21 26.06 -11.36 -1.20
CA ASP A 21 25.43 -12.42 -1.96
C ASP A 21 25.78 -12.34 -3.47
N GLU A 22 25.71 -13.49 -4.16
CA GLU A 22 26.12 -13.64 -5.55
C GLU A 22 25.41 -12.64 -6.49
N SER A 23 24.13 -12.34 -6.25
CA SER A 23 23.35 -11.44 -7.09
C SER A 23 23.76 -9.98 -6.90
N THR A 24 23.97 -9.54 -5.67
CA THR A 24 24.49 -8.21 -5.35
C THR A 24 25.87 -7.99 -5.97
N TYR A 25 26.75 -8.99 -5.86
CA TYR A 25 28.07 -8.94 -6.48
C TYR A 25 27.98 -8.78 -8.00
N ARG A 26 27.22 -9.66 -8.69
CA ARG A 26 27.11 -9.65 -10.16
C ARG A 26 26.54 -8.36 -10.72
N ILE A 27 25.57 -7.77 -10.03
CA ILE A 27 24.85 -6.58 -10.53
C ILE A 27 25.63 -5.30 -10.24
N TRP A 28 26.19 -5.16 -9.04
CA TRP A 28 26.70 -3.88 -8.56
C TRP A 28 28.21 -3.79 -8.45
N LEU A 29 28.88 -4.89 -8.09
CA LEU A 29 30.31 -4.89 -7.81
C LEU A 29 31.13 -5.48 -8.95
N ALA A 30 30.62 -6.49 -9.66
CA ALA A 30 31.31 -7.08 -10.81
C ALA A 30 31.53 -6.11 -12.00
N PRO A 31 30.61 -5.12 -12.27
CA PRO A 31 30.83 -4.13 -13.34
C PRO A 31 31.89 -3.07 -13.02
N LEU A 32 32.36 -2.96 -11.77
CA LEU A 32 33.38 -2.01 -11.35
C LEU A 32 34.72 -2.34 -12.01
N ARG A 33 35.54 -1.33 -12.28
CA ARG A 33 36.88 -1.48 -12.87
C ARG A 33 37.91 -0.65 -12.11
N ALA A 34 39.05 -1.20 -11.83
CA ALA A 34 40.17 -0.41 -11.34
C ALA A 34 40.73 0.43 -12.48
N GLN A 35 40.86 1.75 -12.25
CA GLN A 35 41.43 2.67 -13.23
C GLN A 35 42.88 3.04 -12.89
N GLU A 36 43.16 3.35 -11.63
CA GLU A 36 44.46 3.80 -11.17
C GLU A 36 44.70 3.40 -9.71
N LEU A 37 45.91 3.03 -9.41
CA LEU A 37 46.40 2.82 -8.04
C LEU A 37 47.66 3.66 -7.81
N SER A 38 47.63 4.54 -6.80
CA SER A 38 48.79 5.27 -6.31
C SER A 38 49.02 4.96 -4.82
N GLN A 39 50.10 5.48 -4.22
CA GLN A 39 50.47 5.16 -2.84
C GLN A 39 49.40 5.46 -1.79
N SER A 40 48.45 6.34 -2.08
CA SER A 40 47.39 6.74 -1.13
C SER A 40 45.97 6.74 -1.72
N ARG A 41 45.81 6.39 -3.02
CA ARG A 41 44.54 6.53 -3.72
C ARG A 41 44.31 5.37 -4.67
N PHE A 42 43.11 4.78 -4.61
CA PHE A 42 42.63 3.74 -5.51
C PHE A 42 41.37 4.25 -6.24
N VAL A 43 41.51 4.49 -7.54
CA VAL A 43 40.44 4.99 -8.38
C VAL A 43 39.69 3.80 -8.96
N ILE A 44 38.39 3.73 -8.65
CA ILE A 44 37.46 2.71 -9.11
C ILE A 44 36.43 3.36 -10.04
N GLU A 45 36.42 2.90 -11.27
CA GLU A 45 35.46 3.34 -12.28
C GLU A 45 34.13 2.61 -12.10
N THR A 46 33.06 3.37 -11.99
CA THR A 46 31.68 2.88 -11.83
C THR A 46 30.85 3.23 -13.06
N PRO A 47 29.77 2.48 -13.37
CA PRO A 47 28.79 2.94 -14.33
C PRO A 47 28.23 4.32 -13.90
N ALA A 48 28.11 5.27 -14.84
CA ALA A 48 27.73 6.65 -14.52
C ALA A 48 26.39 6.76 -13.78
N TYR A 49 25.45 5.88 -14.09
CA TYR A 49 24.13 5.81 -13.46
C TYR A 49 24.14 5.26 -12.03
N ALA A 50 25.18 4.52 -11.64
CA ALA A 50 25.26 3.79 -10.36
C ALA A 50 26.23 4.42 -9.35
N GLU A 51 27.05 5.42 -9.76
CA GLU A 51 28.14 5.98 -8.93
C GLU A 51 27.66 6.45 -7.57
N ARG A 52 26.62 7.29 -7.50
CA ARG A 52 26.08 7.81 -6.24
C ARG A 52 25.58 6.69 -5.34
N TRP A 53 24.83 5.74 -5.89
CA TRP A 53 24.25 4.63 -5.16
C TRP A 53 25.31 3.66 -4.62
N ILE A 54 26.31 3.31 -5.44
CA ILE A 54 27.44 2.46 -5.01
C ILE A 54 28.24 3.16 -3.89
N ARG A 55 28.40 4.46 -3.98
CA ARG A 55 29.07 5.26 -2.95
C ARG A 55 28.31 5.23 -1.61
N GLU A 56 27.02 5.43 -1.64
CA GLU A 56 26.18 5.47 -0.44
C GLU A 56 26.01 4.07 0.20
N ARG A 57 25.89 3.01 -0.62
CA ARG A 57 25.55 1.67 -0.13
C ARG A 57 26.78 0.80 0.12
N PHE A 58 27.77 0.84 -0.76
CA PHE A 58 28.95 -0.02 -0.73
C PHE A 58 30.25 0.74 -0.49
N GLY A 59 30.21 2.05 -0.31
CA GLY A 59 31.41 2.88 -0.10
C GLY A 59 32.27 2.39 1.06
N HIS A 60 31.67 2.08 2.21
CA HIS A 60 32.38 1.52 3.37
C HIS A 60 32.95 0.14 3.07
N LEU A 61 32.16 -0.77 2.50
CA LEU A 61 32.61 -2.11 2.13
C LEU A 61 33.79 -2.07 1.15
N LEU A 62 33.70 -1.23 0.12
CA LEU A 62 34.78 -1.03 -0.85
C LEU A 62 36.01 -0.43 -0.18
N GLN A 63 35.88 0.55 0.69
CA GLN A 63 36.99 1.15 1.42
C GLN A 63 37.69 0.13 2.33
N ASP A 64 36.92 -0.65 3.09
CA ASP A 64 37.46 -1.67 4.00
C ASP A 64 38.17 -2.78 3.21
N THR A 65 37.57 -3.25 2.11
CA THR A 65 38.15 -4.31 1.26
C THR A 65 39.42 -3.83 0.57
N VAL A 66 39.44 -2.60 0.03
CA VAL A 66 40.65 -2.01 -0.56
C VAL A 66 41.73 -1.82 0.48
N SER A 67 41.40 -1.33 1.67
CA SER A 67 42.32 -1.15 2.78
C SER A 67 42.95 -2.47 3.23
N LEU A 68 42.20 -3.57 3.22
CA LEU A 68 42.63 -4.91 3.55
C LEU A 68 43.63 -5.45 2.50
N VAL A 69 43.39 -5.21 1.21
CA VAL A 69 44.15 -5.81 0.09
C VAL A 69 45.31 -4.94 -0.36
N ALA A 70 45.16 -3.62 -0.43
CA ALA A 70 46.13 -2.67 -0.94
C ALA A 70 46.90 -1.90 0.15
N GLY A 71 46.49 -2.03 1.44
CA GLY A 71 47.12 -1.42 2.60
C GLY A 71 46.31 -0.34 3.29
N SER A 72 46.48 -0.21 4.61
CA SER A 72 45.68 0.64 5.53
C SER A 72 45.91 2.15 5.40
N GLY A 73 46.14 2.66 4.22
CA GLY A 73 46.31 4.11 3.94
C GLY A 73 45.73 4.50 2.59
N THR A 74 45.19 3.53 1.87
CA THR A 74 44.67 3.73 0.52
C THR A 74 43.24 4.18 0.59
N LEU A 75 42.93 5.40 0.11
CA LEU A 75 41.57 5.93 0.01
C LEU A 75 40.95 5.56 -1.35
N ILE A 76 39.70 5.14 -1.35
CA ILE A 76 38.98 4.91 -2.59
C ILE A 76 38.42 6.21 -3.15
N GLU A 77 38.43 6.33 -4.48
CA GLU A 77 37.72 7.35 -5.22
C GLU A 77 36.89 6.68 -6.31
N LEU A 78 35.57 6.88 -6.22
CA LEU A 78 34.62 6.39 -7.22
C LEU A 78 34.46 7.45 -8.31
N VAL A 79 34.70 7.07 -9.55
CA VAL A 79 34.62 7.96 -10.72
C VAL A 79 33.63 7.37 -11.72
N ALA A 80 32.70 8.20 -12.17
CA ALA A 80 31.75 7.78 -13.20
C ALA A 80 32.45 7.54 -14.54
N ARG A 81 32.20 6.39 -15.18
CA ARG A 81 32.67 6.09 -16.52
C ARG A 81 32.12 7.11 -17.51
N ARG A 82 32.99 7.81 -18.21
CA ARG A 82 32.58 8.61 -19.37
C ARG A 82 32.38 7.65 -20.55
N ASP A 83 31.14 7.44 -20.96
CA ASP A 83 30.84 6.63 -22.15
C ASP A 83 31.45 7.27 -23.40
N SER A 84 32.70 6.88 -23.70
CA SER A 84 33.26 6.96 -25.03
C SER A 84 32.79 5.71 -25.77
N GLY A 85 31.85 5.86 -26.70
CA GLY A 85 31.16 4.79 -27.42
C GLY A 85 32.04 3.60 -27.79
N GLY A 86 31.74 2.46 -27.17
CA GLY A 86 32.36 1.19 -27.44
C GLY A 86 31.55 0.08 -26.81
N ALA A 87 30.81 -0.65 -27.61
CA ALA A 87 30.00 -1.79 -27.24
C ALA A 87 30.81 -2.87 -26.52
N THR A 88 30.38 -3.29 -25.34
CA THR A 88 30.83 -4.54 -24.74
C THR A 88 29.90 -5.67 -25.17
N PRO A 89 30.42 -6.76 -25.74
CA PRO A 89 29.59 -7.85 -26.23
C PRO A 89 29.39 -8.89 -25.12
N LEU A 90 28.23 -8.92 -24.51
CA LEU A 90 27.75 -10.15 -23.85
C LEU A 90 26.22 -10.16 -23.89
N LEU A 91 25.73 -11.13 -24.63
CA LEU A 91 24.40 -11.50 -25.02
C LEU A 91 23.86 -10.71 -26.24
N ARG A 92 24.04 -11.36 -27.38
CA ARG A 92 23.37 -11.00 -28.62
C ARG A 92 21.89 -10.78 -28.35
N ALA A 93 21.47 -9.51 -28.41
CA ALA A 93 20.09 -9.19 -28.61
C ALA A 93 19.68 -9.71 -29.99
N PRO A 94 18.52 -10.36 -30.15
CA PRO A 94 17.93 -10.54 -31.47
C PRO A 94 17.72 -9.15 -32.07
N ASP A 95 18.12 -9.02 -33.35
CA ASP A 95 17.96 -7.81 -34.13
C ASP A 95 16.56 -7.22 -34.01
N GLU A 96 16.52 -5.89 -33.88
CA GLU A 96 15.40 -5.03 -34.13
C GLU A 96 14.08 -5.34 -33.38
N ALA A 97 14.05 -5.11 -32.09
CA ALA A 97 12.80 -4.79 -31.43
C ALA A 97 12.38 -3.35 -31.83
N PRO A 98 11.23 -3.15 -32.47
CA PRO A 98 10.78 -1.84 -32.88
C PRO A 98 10.69 -0.92 -31.66
N GLU A 99 11.09 0.33 -31.83
CA GLU A 99 11.04 1.45 -30.87
C GLU A 99 9.64 1.68 -30.22
N LEU A 100 8.63 0.97 -30.70
CA LEU A 100 7.22 0.93 -30.26
C LEU A 100 6.98 0.22 -28.91
N LEU A 101 7.98 -0.46 -28.32
CA LEU A 101 7.80 -1.23 -27.08
C LEU A 101 8.23 -0.50 -25.80
N ARG A 102 8.79 0.69 -25.92
CA ARG A 102 9.03 1.56 -24.77
C ARG A 102 7.76 2.37 -24.50
N GLU A 103 6.73 1.74 -23.94
CA GLU A 103 5.67 2.51 -23.28
C GLU A 103 6.36 3.39 -22.23
N ARG A 104 6.39 4.70 -22.49
CA ARG A 104 6.87 5.70 -21.54
C ARG A 104 5.98 5.56 -20.30
N ILE A 105 6.46 4.87 -19.29
CA ILE A 105 5.96 5.09 -17.93
C ILE A 105 6.18 6.59 -17.71
N VAL A 106 5.11 7.35 -17.66
CA VAL A 106 5.20 8.78 -17.33
C VAL A 106 5.70 8.81 -15.88
N ALA A 107 6.97 9.15 -15.71
CA ALA A 107 7.56 9.29 -14.39
C ALA A 107 6.71 10.30 -13.60
N ASN A 108 6.11 9.85 -12.52
CA ASN A 108 5.41 10.73 -11.61
C ASN A 108 6.35 11.07 -10.44
N PRO A 109 6.90 12.28 -10.37
CA PRO A 109 7.88 12.66 -9.34
C PRO A 109 7.31 12.57 -7.91
N LYS A 110 5.99 12.43 -7.79
CA LYS A 110 5.29 12.26 -6.51
C LYS A 110 5.27 10.80 -6.04
N LEU A 111 5.59 9.82 -6.89
CA LEU A 111 5.45 8.39 -6.62
C LEU A 111 6.82 7.70 -6.63
N THR A 112 7.74 8.19 -5.79
CA THR A 112 9.09 7.64 -5.61
C THR A 112 9.24 7.07 -4.20
N PHE A 113 10.27 6.22 -3.96
CA PHE A 113 10.59 5.76 -2.61
C PHE A 113 10.90 6.91 -1.66
N GLU A 114 11.55 7.97 -2.14
CA GLU A 114 11.84 9.17 -1.34
C GLU A 114 10.57 9.88 -0.88
N GLN A 115 9.51 9.86 -1.68
CA GLN A 115 8.23 10.49 -1.34
C GLN A 115 7.33 9.57 -0.50
N PHE A 116 7.61 8.28 -0.43
CA PHE A 116 6.87 7.36 0.42
C PHE A 116 7.19 7.60 1.90
N VAL A 117 6.16 7.62 2.76
CA VAL A 117 6.32 7.76 4.22
C VAL A 117 6.22 6.39 4.87
N ILE A 118 7.28 5.99 5.56
CA ILE A 118 7.35 4.69 6.23
C ILE A 118 6.74 4.80 7.62
N GLY A 119 5.83 3.90 7.93
CA GLY A 119 5.25 3.67 9.25
C GLY A 119 5.22 2.17 9.57
N ASP A 120 4.75 1.80 10.75
CA ASP A 120 4.69 0.38 11.13
C ASP A 120 3.75 -0.42 10.22
N SER A 121 2.65 0.20 9.77
CA SER A 121 1.64 -0.39 8.90
C SER A 121 2.11 -0.72 7.47
N ASN A 122 3.26 -0.20 7.01
CA ASN A 122 3.74 -0.37 5.64
C ASN A 122 5.23 -0.72 5.52
N ARG A 123 5.93 -0.86 6.64
CA ARG A 123 7.39 -1.08 6.69
C ARG A 123 7.83 -2.32 5.93
N LEU A 124 7.11 -3.43 6.11
CA LEU A 124 7.42 -4.69 5.42
C LEU A 124 7.26 -4.53 3.89
N ALA A 125 6.14 -3.96 3.46
CA ALA A 125 5.87 -3.77 2.03
C ALA A 125 6.89 -2.82 1.38
N HIS A 126 7.27 -1.72 2.07
CA HIS A 126 8.30 -0.81 1.61
C HIS A 126 9.66 -1.49 1.50
N ALA A 127 10.11 -2.22 2.54
CA ALA A 127 11.40 -2.91 2.53
C ALA A 127 11.46 -3.99 1.43
N ALA A 128 10.38 -4.75 1.25
CA ALA A 128 10.28 -5.75 0.19
C ALA A 128 10.30 -5.13 -1.21
N ALA A 129 9.56 -4.03 -1.41
CA ALA A 129 9.54 -3.29 -2.67
C ALA A 129 10.92 -2.73 -3.03
N LEU A 130 11.62 -2.17 -2.04
CA LEU A 130 12.99 -1.66 -2.22
C LEU A 130 13.97 -2.80 -2.57
N ALA A 131 13.92 -3.92 -1.85
CA ALA A 131 14.77 -5.09 -2.13
C ALA A 131 14.55 -5.65 -3.53
N VAL A 132 13.29 -5.71 -4.01
CA VAL A 132 12.96 -6.13 -5.38
C VAL A 132 13.46 -5.12 -6.42
N ALA A 133 13.39 -3.82 -6.13
CA ALA A 133 13.90 -2.80 -7.05
C ALA A 133 15.45 -2.79 -7.11
N GLU A 134 16.10 -3.07 -5.98
CA GLU A 134 17.56 -3.19 -5.91
C GLU A 134 18.09 -4.49 -6.55
N MET A 135 17.37 -5.62 -6.37
CA MET A 135 17.79 -6.94 -6.82
C MET A 135 16.63 -7.72 -7.46
N PRO A 136 16.21 -7.38 -8.68
CA PRO A 136 15.12 -8.06 -9.35
C PRO A 136 15.38 -9.56 -9.49
N ALA A 137 14.34 -10.36 -9.27
CA ALA A 137 14.31 -11.82 -9.33
C ALA A 137 15.15 -12.55 -8.27
N SER A 138 15.86 -11.85 -7.40
CA SER A 138 16.74 -12.46 -6.39
C SER A 138 16.16 -12.44 -4.99
N ALA A 139 15.38 -11.41 -4.61
CA ALA A 139 14.89 -11.28 -3.26
C ALA A 139 13.53 -11.99 -3.05
N TYR A 140 12.48 -11.49 -3.68
CA TYR A 140 11.11 -12.00 -3.52
C TYR A 140 10.43 -12.08 -4.89
N ASN A 141 10.08 -13.28 -5.34
CA ASN A 141 9.44 -13.49 -6.64
C ASN A 141 8.36 -14.58 -6.59
N PRO A 142 7.08 -14.25 -6.74
CA PRO A 142 6.54 -12.90 -6.88
C PRO A 142 6.59 -12.09 -5.58
N LEU A 143 6.57 -10.75 -5.70
CA LEU A 143 6.20 -9.87 -4.61
C LEU A 143 4.73 -9.49 -4.78
N TYR A 144 3.90 -9.83 -3.79
CA TYR A 144 2.48 -9.51 -3.79
C TYR A 144 2.19 -8.47 -2.69
N ILE A 145 1.79 -7.27 -3.08
CA ILE A 145 1.48 -6.16 -2.16
C ILE A 145 -0.04 -6.01 -2.10
N CYS A 146 -0.62 -6.19 -0.92
CA CYS A 146 -2.06 -6.07 -0.73
C CYS A 146 -2.44 -5.06 0.35
N GLY A 147 -3.69 -4.64 0.35
CA GLY A 147 -4.25 -3.73 1.34
C GLY A 147 -5.39 -2.89 0.78
N PRO A 148 -6.14 -2.18 1.63
CA PRO A 148 -7.30 -1.39 1.22
C PRO A 148 -6.99 -0.38 0.10
N PRO A 149 -8.00 0.11 -0.62
CA PRO A 149 -7.80 1.16 -1.61
C PRO A 149 -7.20 2.43 -0.99
N GLY A 150 -6.21 3.04 -1.69
CA GLY A 150 -5.64 4.32 -1.29
C GLY A 150 -4.59 4.29 -0.18
N VAL A 151 -4.01 3.11 0.19
CA VAL A 151 -2.95 2.99 1.20
C VAL A 151 -1.52 3.14 0.66
N GLY A 152 -1.34 3.26 -0.68
CA GLY A 152 -0.04 3.49 -1.31
C GLY A 152 0.52 2.31 -2.13
N LYS A 153 -0.27 1.28 -2.46
CA LYS A 153 0.16 0.14 -3.30
C LYS A 153 0.73 0.59 -4.65
N THR A 154 -0.06 1.35 -5.41
CA THR A 154 0.36 1.94 -6.70
C THR A 154 1.57 2.84 -6.55
N HIS A 155 1.73 3.53 -5.39
CA HIS A 155 2.91 4.33 -5.10
C HIS A 155 4.17 3.46 -5.05
N LEU A 156 4.15 2.37 -4.27
CA LEU A 156 5.28 1.44 -4.21
C LEU A 156 5.58 0.80 -5.57
N LEU A 157 4.55 0.40 -6.32
CA LEU A 157 4.72 -0.14 -7.66
C LEU A 157 5.41 0.86 -8.60
N SER A 158 4.98 2.13 -8.57
CA SER A 158 5.57 3.22 -9.35
C SER A 158 7.00 3.54 -8.89
N ALA A 159 7.26 3.49 -7.58
CA ALA A 159 8.59 3.70 -7.02
C ALA A 159 9.57 2.62 -7.47
N ILE A 160 9.15 1.34 -7.51
CA ILE A 160 9.94 0.24 -8.09
C ILE A 160 10.26 0.54 -9.55
N ALA A 161 9.25 0.89 -10.36
CA ALA A 161 9.44 1.20 -11.77
C ALA A 161 10.43 2.34 -12.01
N GLU A 162 10.33 3.41 -11.21
CA GLU A 162 11.21 4.58 -11.31
C GLU A 162 12.65 4.23 -10.90
N LEU A 163 12.84 3.47 -9.82
CA LEU A 163 14.16 3.06 -9.37
C LEU A 163 14.83 2.15 -10.40
N LEU A 164 14.12 1.15 -10.93
CA LEU A 164 14.63 0.26 -11.98
C LEU A 164 15.02 1.03 -13.23
N ARG A 165 14.18 1.99 -13.68
CA ARG A 165 14.46 2.79 -14.86
C ARG A 165 15.70 3.67 -14.71
N SER A 166 15.91 4.24 -13.51
CA SER A 166 17.05 5.13 -13.23
C SER A 166 18.36 4.36 -12.99
N HIS A 167 18.29 3.19 -12.36
CA HIS A 167 19.48 2.43 -11.94
C HIS A 167 19.80 1.24 -12.85
N SER A 168 18.84 0.73 -13.60
CA SER A 168 19.00 -0.45 -14.47
C SER A 168 18.32 -0.24 -15.83
N PRO A 169 18.73 0.76 -16.63
CA PRO A 169 18.06 1.13 -17.88
C PRO A 169 18.12 0.05 -18.96
N SER A 170 18.94 -0.99 -18.78
CA SER A 170 19.02 -2.15 -19.67
C SER A 170 17.90 -3.16 -19.45
N LEU A 171 17.23 -3.12 -18.29
CA LEU A 171 16.11 -4.02 -18.00
C LEU A 171 14.83 -3.56 -18.71
N SER A 172 14.16 -4.50 -19.34
CA SER A 172 12.83 -4.29 -19.90
C SER A 172 11.77 -4.38 -18.80
N VAL A 173 11.26 -3.23 -18.35
CA VAL A 173 10.24 -3.12 -17.31
C VAL A 173 8.90 -2.81 -17.94
N ARG A 174 7.89 -3.64 -17.65
CA ARG A 174 6.51 -3.38 -18.06
C ARG A 174 5.63 -3.12 -16.84
N VAL A 175 4.96 -1.98 -16.85
CA VAL A 175 3.90 -1.65 -15.89
C VAL A 175 2.57 -1.77 -16.60
N SER A 176 1.63 -2.47 -15.98
CA SER A 176 0.26 -2.63 -16.49
C SER A 176 -0.70 -2.73 -15.30
N SER A 177 -1.99 -2.51 -15.53
CA SER A 177 -3.03 -2.88 -14.57
C SER A 177 -3.72 -4.18 -15.00
N GLY A 178 -4.39 -4.87 -14.07
CA GLY A 178 -5.22 -6.03 -14.38
C GLY A 178 -6.32 -5.72 -15.41
N GLU A 179 -6.83 -4.49 -15.39
CA GLU A 179 -7.79 -4.01 -16.39
C GLU A 179 -7.14 -3.83 -17.77
N ALA A 180 -5.98 -3.14 -17.82
CA ALA A 180 -5.27 -2.92 -19.07
C ALA A 180 -4.80 -4.24 -19.70
N PHE A 181 -4.27 -5.17 -18.90
CA PHE A 181 -3.92 -6.52 -19.34
C PHE A 181 -5.14 -7.22 -19.99
N THR A 182 -6.30 -7.15 -19.33
CA THR A 182 -7.54 -7.74 -19.85
C THR A 182 -7.95 -7.12 -21.18
N ASN A 183 -7.93 -5.79 -21.28
CA ASN A 183 -8.35 -5.06 -22.49
C ASN A 183 -7.40 -5.33 -23.67
N GLU A 184 -6.08 -5.34 -23.42
CA GLU A 184 -5.08 -5.70 -24.43
C GLU A 184 -5.25 -7.15 -24.91
N PHE A 185 -5.52 -8.09 -24.00
CA PHE A 185 -5.75 -9.49 -24.36
C PHE A 185 -7.01 -9.67 -25.21
N ILE A 186 -8.12 -9.04 -24.80
CA ILE A 186 -9.37 -9.09 -25.59
C ILE A 186 -9.17 -8.46 -26.98
N GLY A 187 -8.47 -7.33 -27.06
CA GLY A 187 -8.12 -6.68 -28.31
C GLY A 187 -7.27 -7.59 -29.23
N ALA A 188 -6.28 -8.28 -28.65
CA ALA A 188 -5.42 -9.21 -29.38
C ALA A 188 -6.18 -10.44 -29.93
N LEU A 189 -7.16 -10.94 -29.18
CA LEU A 189 -8.05 -12.01 -29.66
C LEU A 189 -8.91 -11.55 -30.86
N GLY A 190 -9.41 -10.31 -30.80
CA GLY A 190 -10.22 -9.74 -31.88
C GLY A 190 -9.43 -9.47 -33.17
N SER A 191 -8.18 -9.04 -33.05
CA SER A 191 -7.29 -8.73 -34.17
C SER A 191 -6.47 -9.92 -34.67
N ARG A 192 -6.57 -11.10 -34.05
CA ARG A 192 -5.73 -12.29 -34.30
C ARG A 192 -4.23 -12.05 -34.09
N ASP A 193 -3.88 -11.14 -33.19
CA ASP A 193 -2.48 -10.74 -32.90
C ASP A 193 -2.04 -11.23 -31.49
N ALA A 194 -2.49 -12.43 -31.12
CA ALA A 194 -2.21 -13.03 -29.83
C ALA A 194 -0.71 -13.26 -29.57
N ASP A 195 0.06 -13.58 -30.62
CA ASP A 195 1.51 -13.81 -30.47
C ASP A 195 2.26 -12.53 -30.14
N ARG A 196 1.85 -11.40 -30.70
CA ARG A 196 2.40 -10.08 -30.35
C ARG A 196 2.07 -9.70 -28.91
N PHE A 197 0.84 -9.95 -28.46
CA PHE A 197 0.46 -9.76 -27.06
C PHE A 197 1.35 -10.60 -26.13
N LYS A 198 1.50 -11.90 -26.42
CA LYS A 198 2.36 -12.81 -25.63
C LYS A 198 3.80 -12.33 -25.61
N ALA A 199 4.36 -11.90 -26.73
CA ALA A 199 5.72 -11.37 -26.81
C ALA A 199 5.90 -10.14 -25.91
N ARG A 200 4.93 -9.23 -25.89
CA ARG A 200 4.95 -8.00 -25.07
C ARG A 200 4.94 -8.26 -23.57
N PHE A 201 4.34 -9.37 -23.11
CA PHE A 201 4.23 -9.68 -21.68
C PHE A 201 5.20 -10.77 -21.22
N ARG A 202 5.68 -11.65 -22.12
CA ARG A 202 6.54 -12.78 -21.74
C ARG A 202 8.04 -12.53 -22.00
N HIS A 203 8.41 -11.55 -22.84
CA HIS A 203 9.80 -11.23 -23.17
C HIS A 203 10.27 -9.95 -22.47
N ILE A 204 9.98 -9.84 -21.18
CA ILE A 204 10.37 -8.72 -20.32
C ILE A 204 11.14 -9.22 -19.11
N ASP A 205 11.92 -8.35 -18.49
CA ASP A 205 12.71 -8.71 -17.31
C ASP A 205 11.93 -8.51 -16.01
N VAL A 206 11.04 -7.50 -16.00
CA VAL A 206 10.23 -7.16 -14.82
C VAL A 206 8.79 -6.86 -15.23
N LEU A 207 7.85 -7.58 -14.64
CA LEU A 207 6.40 -7.29 -14.73
C LEU A 207 5.93 -6.63 -13.44
N LEU A 208 5.37 -5.43 -13.55
CA LEU A 208 4.70 -4.71 -12.48
C LEU A 208 3.20 -4.62 -12.81
N LEU A 209 2.38 -5.38 -12.09
CA LEU A 209 0.94 -5.47 -12.34
C LEU A 209 0.14 -4.85 -11.21
N ASP A 210 -0.54 -3.75 -11.48
CA ASP A 210 -1.41 -3.07 -10.52
C ASP A 210 -2.82 -3.65 -10.53
N ASP A 211 -3.43 -3.78 -9.36
CA ASP A 211 -4.83 -4.15 -9.16
C ASP A 211 -5.24 -5.45 -9.88
N VAL A 212 -4.53 -6.56 -9.58
CA VAL A 212 -4.80 -7.87 -10.22
C VAL A 212 -6.22 -8.40 -10.00
N HIS A 213 -6.93 -7.94 -8.97
CA HIS A 213 -8.31 -8.34 -8.70
C HIS A 213 -9.28 -8.03 -9.87
N PHE A 214 -8.93 -7.10 -10.77
CA PHE A 214 -9.71 -6.86 -11.99
C PHE A 214 -9.69 -8.03 -13.00
N ILE A 215 -8.81 -9.01 -12.83
CA ILE A 215 -8.78 -10.22 -13.66
C ILE A 215 -9.84 -11.23 -13.22
N GLU A 216 -10.29 -11.19 -11.96
CA GLU A 216 -11.28 -12.11 -11.40
C GLU A 216 -12.52 -12.26 -12.27
N ARG A 217 -13.08 -13.48 -12.34
CA ARG A 217 -14.29 -13.86 -13.12
C ARG A 217 -14.16 -13.73 -14.63
N LYS A 218 -12.93 -13.65 -15.13
CA LYS A 218 -12.65 -13.58 -16.58
C LYS A 218 -11.81 -14.80 -16.99
N ALA A 219 -12.40 -15.98 -17.02
CA ALA A 219 -11.73 -17.27 -17.15
C ALA A 219 -10.64 -17.31 -18.24
N ARG A 220 -10.90 -16.75 -19.44
CA ARG A 220 -9.87 -16.69 -20.51
C ARG A 220 -8.71 -15.77 -20.16
N THR A 221 -8.95 -14.66 -19.46
CA THR A 221 -7.92 -13.74 -19.04
C THR A 221 -7.12 -14.35 -17.89
N GLU A 222 -7.78 -15.04 -16.96
CA GLU A 222 -7.13 -15.77 -15.87
C GLU A 222 -6.18 -16.85 -16.42
N GLU A 223 -6.64 -17.63 -17.40
CA GLU A 223 -5.83 -18.65 -18.06
C GLU A 223 -4.61 -18.05 -18.78
N GLU A 224 -4.79 -16.97 -19.57
CA GLU A 224 -3.68 -16.32 -20.26
C GLU A 224 -2.70 -15.67 -19.25
N PHE A 225 -3.21 -15.10 -18.17
CA PHE A 225 -2.36 -14.54 -17.12
C PHE A 225 -1.57 -15.63 -16.40
N PHE A 226 -2.18 -16.78 -16.13
CA PHE A 226 -1.49 -17.95 -15.56
C PHE A 226 -0.32 -18.40 -16.43
N HIS A 227 -0.53 -18.50 -17.75
CA HIS A 227 0.54 -18.84 -18.68
C HIS A 227 1.63 -17.77 -18.75
N THR A 228 1.26 -16.49 -18.69
CA THR A 228 2.21 -15.38 -18.67
C THR A 228 3.02 -15.38 -17.39
N PHE A 229 2.37 -15.59 -16.24
CA PHE A 229 3.03 -15.70 -14.94
C PHE A 229 4.07 -16.84 -14.95
N ASN A 230 3.68 -18.04 -15.36
CA ASN A 230 4.61 -19.18 -15.39
C ASN A 230 5.78 -18.92 -16.35
N ALA A 231 5.53 -18.39 -17.54
CA ALA A 231 6.59 -18.09 -18.50
C ALA A 231 7.65 -17.12 -17.92
N LEU A 232 7.23 -16.10 -17.18
CA LEU A 232 8.11 -15.16 -16.52
C LEU A 232 8.83 -15.79 -15.32
N HIS A 233 8.07 -16.43 -14.43
CA HIS A 233 8.60 -17.02 -13.21
C HIS A 233 9.62 -18.13 -13.50
N ASP A 234 9.32 -19.05 -14.44
CA ASP A 234 10.19 -20.16 -14.80
C ASP A 234 11.46 -19.67 -15.54
N SER A 235 11.40 -18.49 -16.17
CA SER A 235 12.56 -17.81 -16.78
C SER A 235 13.33 -16.93 -15.79
N GLY A 236 13.01 -16.97 -14.49
CA GLY A 236 13.68 -16.17 -13.46
C GLY A 236 13.43 -14.65 -13.64
N ARG A 237 12.29 -14.24 -14.20
CA ARG A 237 11.92 -12.83 -14.38
C ARG A 237 11.15 -12.34 -13.16
N GLN A 238 11.34 -11.06 -12.79
CA GLN A 238 10.68 -10.50 -11.63
C GLN A 238 9.20 -10.22 -11.90
N ILE A 239 8.35 -10.60 -10.95
CA ILE A 239 6.92 -10.28 -10.96
C ILE A 239 6.58 -9.55 -9.67
N VAL A 240 5.92 -8.38 -9.80
CA VAL A 240 5.34 -7.63 -8.66
C VAL A 240 3.86 -7.41 -8.95
N ILE A 241 3.03 -7.73 -7.99
CA ILE A 241 1.58 -7.68 -8.12
C ILE A 241 0.99 -6.86 -6.99
N THR A 242 0.01 -6.00 -7.29
CA THR A 242 -0.79 -5.36 -6.25
C THR A 242 -2.24 -5.81 -6.28
N SER A 243 -2.92 -5.76 -5.13
CA SER A 243 -4.35 -6.08 -4.99
C SER A 243 -4.98 -5.31 -3.83
N ASP A 244 -6.30 -5.20 -3.84
CA ASP A 244 -7.07 -4.62 -2.73
C ASP A 244 -7.18 -5.57 -1.52
N ARG A 245 -6.87 -6.87 -1.70
CA ARG A 245 -6.99 -7.92 -0.68
C ARG A 245 -5.93 -9.02 -0.87
N PRO A 246 -5.65 -9.81 0.17
CA PRO A 246 -4.68 -10.91 0.08
C PRO A 246 -5.17 -12.03 -0.86
N PRO A 247 -4.25 -12.85 -1.41
CA PRO A 247 -4.59 -13.90 -2.38
C PRO A 247 -5.67 -14.86 -1.89
N ARG A 248 -5.68 -15.21 -0.60
CA ARG A 248 -6.66 -16.10 0.02
C ARG A 248 -8.11 -15.61 -0.10
N ASP A 249 -8.30 -14.29 -0.20
CA ASP A 249 -9.62 -13.64 -0.25
C ASP A 249 -10.10 -13.40 -1.70
N LEU A 250 -9.28 -13.69 -2.72
CA LEU A 250 -9.63 -13.68 -4.13
C LEU A 250 -10.37 -14.98 -4.52
N GLN A 251 -11.52 -15.23 -3.90
CA GLN A 251 -12.25 -16.50 -4.03
C GLN A 251 -12.77 -16.78 -5.44
N ALA A 252 -12.96 -15.74 -6.26
CA ALA A 252 -13.42 -15.89 -7.64
C ALA A 252 -12.28 -16.14 -8.63
N LEU A 253 -11.01 -16.03 -8.18
CA LEU A 253 -9.83 -16.35 -8.97
C LEU A 253 -9.54 -17.85 -8.93
N GLU A 254 -9.04 -18.42 -10.03
CA GLU A 254 -8.62 -19.83 -10.08
C GLU A 254 -7.59 -20.16 -8.99
N GLU A 255 -7.76 -21.32 -8.34
CA GLU A 255 -6.93 -21.78 -7.23
C GLU A 255 -5.43 -21.81 -7.56
N ARG A 256 -5.10 -22.31 -8.77
CA ARG A 256 -3.71 -22.37 -9.26
C ARG A 256 -3.03 -20.99 -9.34
N LEU A 257 -3.78 -19.91 -9.65
CA LEU A 257 -3.23 -18.54 -9.62
C LEU A 257 -3.04 -18.04 -8.20
N ARG A 258 -3.98 -18.34 -7.30
CA ARG A 258 -3.85 -17.98 -5.88
C ARG A 258 -2.62 -18.62 -5.24
N GLU A 259 -2.37 -19.90 -5.54
CA GLU A 259 -1.18 -20.62 -5.09
C GLU A 259 0.11 -19.96 -5.61
N ARG A 260 0.14 -19.56 -6.89
CA ARG A 260 1.26 -18.83 -7.49
C ARG A 260 1.51 -17.49 -6.81
N PHE A 261 0.46 -16.75 -6.48
CA PHE A 261 0.61 -15.48 -5.74
C PHE A 261 1.15 -15.66 -4.33
N CYS A 262 0.84 -16.79 -3.69
CA CYS A 262 1.35 -17.14 -2.38
C CYS A 262 2.77 -17.77 -2.40
N SER A 263 3.31 -18.13 -3.57
CA SER A 263 4.63 -18.80 -3.65
C SER A 263 5.82 -17.89 -3.30
N GLY A 264 5.63 -16.57 -3.36
CA GLY A 264 6.62 -15.57 -2.98
C GLY A 264 6.30 -14.87 -1.67
N LEU A 265 6.59 -13.57 -1.59
CA LEU A 265 6.27 -12.76 -0.42
C LEU A 265 4.93 -12.03 -0.59
N VAL A 266 4.02 -12.24 0.34
CA VAL A 266 2.80 -11.44 0.48
C VAL A 266 3.03 -10.38 1.55
N ALA A 267 3.02 -9.11 1.15
CA ALA A 267 3.21 -7.96 2.02
C ALA A 267 1.91 -7.15 2.10
N GLU A 268 1.36 -7.04 3.30
CA GLU A 268 0.12 -6.29 3.54
C GLU A 268 0.43 -4.86 3.98
N ILE A 269 -0.33 -3.90 3.47
CA ILE A 269 -0.30 -2.50 3.87
C ILE A 269 -1.62 -2.18 4.56
N GLU A 270 -1.55 -1.80 5.82
CA GLU A 270 -2.69 -1.35 6.60
C GLU A 270 -2.87 0.18 6.51
N PRO A 271 -4.05 0.71 6.88
CA PRO A 271 -4.24 2.15 6.98
C PRO A 271 -3.21 2.80 7.92
N PRO A 272 -2.69 3.99 7.58
CA PRO A 272 -1.65 4.64 8.37
C PRO A 272 -2.17 5.13 9.71
N GLU A 273 -1.34 5.00 10.74
CA GLU A 273 -1.57 5.58 12.07
C GLU A 273 -1.56 7.11 12.04
N PHE A 274 -2.08 7.76 13.07
CA PHE A 274 -2.18 9.21 13.16
C PHE A 274 -0.84 9.92 12.88
N GLY A 275 0.24 9.51 13.53
CA GLY A 275 1.57 10.11 13.32
C GLY A 275 2.07 9.96 11.87
N THR A 276 1.82 8.80 11.26
CA THR A 276 2.14 8.55 9.85
C THR A 276 1.29 9.42 8.93
N ARG A 277 -0.01 9.62 9.23
CA ARG A 277 -0.89 10.53 8.46
C ARG A 277 -0.39 11.96 8.48
N VAL A 278 -0.01 12.49 9.65
CA VAL A 278 0.59 13.84 9.78
C VAL A 278 1.89 13.94 8.98
N ALA A 279 2.76 12.94 9.05
CA ALA A 279 4.00 12.90 8.29
C ALA A 279 3.77 12.88 6.76
N ILE A 280 2.75 12.15 6.29
CA ILE A 280 2.34 12.13 4.87
C ILE A 280 1.89 13.53 4.44
N LEU A 281 1.02 14.17 5.20
CA LEU A 281 0.54 15.52 4.91
C LEU A 281 1.67 16.55 4.90
N ARG A 282 2.59 16.48 5.88
CA ARG A 282 3.76 17.35 5.96
C ARG A 282 4.66 17.20 4.74
N LYS A 283 4.96 15.97 4.35
CA LYS A 283 5.77 15.68 3.18
C LYS A 283 5.12 16.17 1.90
N ARG A 284 3.80 16.00 1.79
CA ARG A 284 3.01 16.46 0.66
C ARG A 284 2.97 17.98 0.57
N ALA A 285 2.72 18.66 1.70
CA ALA A 285 2.73 20.11 1.78
C ALA A 285 4.09 20.70 1.36
N ALA A 286 5.18 20.13 1.88
CA ALA A 286 6.54 20.54 1.53
C ALA A 286 6.84 20.33 0.02
N HIS A 287 6.42 19.18 -0.54
CA HIS A 287 6.62 18.89 -1.97
C HIS A 287 5.84 19.86 -2.88
N ASP A 288 4.62 20.21 -2.50
CA ASP A 288 3.75 21.10 -3.29
C ASP A 288 3.96 22.59 -2.94
N GLY A 289 4.92 22.93 -2.05
CA GLY A 289 5.24 24.31 -1.68
C GLY A 289 4.12 25.03 -0.91
N ILE A 290 3.34 24.29 -0.12
CA ILE A 290 2.19 24.81 0.62
C ILE A 290 2.72 25.46 1.93
N GLU A 291 2.49 26.77 2.09
CA GLU A 291 2.78 27.50 3.32
C GLU A 291 1.66 27.31 4.34
N LEU A 292 1.99 26.76 5.49
CA LEU A 292 1.08 26.55 6.61
C LEU A 292 1.25 27.70 7.63
N ALA A 293 0.15 28.19 8.19
CA ALA A 293 0.19 29.17 9.26
C ALA A 293 0.63 28.51 10.60
N ASP A 294 0.24 27.24 10.80
CA ASP A 294 0.63 26.43 11.94
C ASP A 294 0.66 24.93 11.61
N GLU A 295 1.37 24.16 12.41
CA GLU A 295 1.43 22.68 12.30
C GLU A 295 0.09 22.02 12.68
N GLY A 296 -0.74 22.67 13.49
CA GLY A 296 -2.05 22.18 13.92
C GLY A 296 -3.01 21.97 12.75
N THR A 297 -2.79 22.66 11.63
CA THR A 297 -3.55 22.45 10.37
C THR A 297 -3.45 21.01 9.87
N LEU A 298 -2.25 20.45 9.85
CA LEU A 298 -2.02 19.07 9.39
C LEU A 298 -2.58 18.05 10.37
N GLU A 299 -2.46 18.33 11.67
CA GLU A 299 -3.05 17.50 12.72
C GLU A 299 -4.57 17.48 12.63
N ALA A 300 -5.21 18.64 12.42
CA ALA A 300 -6.65 18.76 12.24
C ALA A 300 -7.15 17.94 11.03
N ILE A 301 -6.41 17.98 9.91
CA ILE A 301 -6.73 17.16 8.73
C ILE A 301 -6.55 15.67 9.02
N ALA A 302 -5.42 15.30 9.64
CA ALA A 302 -5.09 13.90 9.97
C ALA A 302 -6.07 13.29 10.99
N GLU A 303 -6.57 14.08 11.93
CA GLU A 303 -7.57 13.65 12.92
C GLU A 303 -8.93 13.38 12.25
N ARG A 304 -9.26 14.20 11.24
CA ARG A 304 -10.55 14.16 10.57
C ARG A 304 -10.65 13.07 9.52
N VAL A 305 -9.54 12.75 8.87
CA VAL A 305 -9.48 11.81 7.76
C VAL A 305 -8.58 10.63 8.14
N ASP A 306 -9.19 9.52 8.50
CA ASP A 306 -8.54 8.30 8.95
C ASP A 306 -8.65 7.13 7.94
N SER A 307 -9.46 7.30 6.90
CA SER A 307 -9.86 6.22 6.00
C SER A 307 -8.71 5.72 5.09
N ASN A 308 -8.01 6.62 4.40
CA ASN A 308 -6.91 6.26 3.50
C ASN A 308 -6.10 7.50 3.05
N VAL A 309 -4.91 7.26 2.48
CA VAL A 309 -3.99 8.33 2.05
C VAL A 309 -4.56 9.19 0.93
N ARG A 310 -5.31 8.60 -0.01
CA ARG A 310 -5.95 9.35 -1.12
C ARG A 310 -6.98 10.35 -0.60
N ALA A 311 -7.79 9.95 0.38
CA ALA A 311 -8.74 10.86 1.03
C ALA A 311 -8.01 11.96 1.81
N LEU A 312 -6.90 11.62 2.47
CA LEU A 312 -6.06 12.54 3.22
C LEU A 312 -5.46 13.62 2.31
N GLU A 313 -4.86 13.25 1.17
CA GLU A 313 -4.36 14.20 0.18
C GLU A 313 -5.49 15.05 -0.43
N GLY A 314 -6.63 14.44 -0.72
CA GLY A 314 -7.82 15.15 -1.21
C GLY A 314 -8.34 16.18 -0.21
N ALA A 315 -8.28 15.90 1.09
CA ALA A 315 -8.66 16.82 2.15
C ALA A 315 -7.69 18.03 2.22
N LEU A 316 -6.38 17.76 2.17
CA LEU A 316 -5.35 18.83 2.12
C LEU A 316 -5.59 19.77 0.93
N ILE A 317 -5.75 19.22 -0.27
CA ILE A 317 -6.00 20.02 -1.49
C ILE A 317 -7.25 20.90 -1.32
N ARG A 318 -8.32 20.39 -0.74
CA ARG A 318 -9.56 21.15 -0.53
C ARG A 318 -9.38 22.29 0.46
N VAL A 319 -8.70 22.05 1.58
CA VAL A 319 -8.44 23.08 2.59
C VAL A 319 -7.56 24.18 1.99
N VAL A 320 -6.52 23.82 1.25
CA VAL A 320 -5.64 24.76 0.53
C VAL A 320 -6.41 25.57 -0.50
N ALA A 321 -7.24 24.92 -1.32
CA ALA A 321 -8.06 25.60 -2.32
C ALA A 321 -9.04 26.59 -1.67
N PHE A 322 -9.69 26.22 -0.56
CA PHE A 322 -10.59 27.09 0.17
C PHE A 322 -9.85 28.30 0.77
N ALA A 323 -8.69 28.09 1.39
CA ALA A 323 -7.83 29.15 1.92
C ALA A 323 -7.47 30.17 0.84
N SER A 324 -7.02 29.67 -0.32
CA SER A 324 -6.64 30.49 -1.47
C SER A 324 -7.82 31.32 -2.03
N LEU A 325 -8.99 30.69 -2.20
CA LEU A 325 -10.18 31.35 -2.77
C LEU A 325 -10.77 32.39 -1.80
N THR A 326 -10.70 32.13 -0.49
CA THR A 326 -11.23 33.04 0.53
C THR A 326 -10.21 34.02 1.08
N ARG A 327 -8.95 33.90 0.66
CA ARG A 327 -7.80 34.66 1.16
C ARG A 327 -7.65 34.61 2.69
N ARG A 328 -7.98 33.45 3.26
CA ARG A 328 -7.78 33.18 4.71
C ARG A 328 -6.46 32.47 4.94
N ALA A 329 -5.93 32.63 6.15
CA ALA A 329 -4.76 31.87 6.60
C ALA A 329 -5.09 30.37 6.61
N LEU A 330 -4.11 29.55 6.27
CA LEU A 330 -4.22 28.09 6.28
C LEU A 330 -3.91 27.59 7.70
N ASP A 331 -4.91 27.63 8.58
CA ASP A 331 -4.85 27.29 9.99
C ASP A 331 -5.78 26.11 10.34
N ALA A 332 -5.68 25.60 11.58
CA ALA A 332 -6.49 24.49 12.06
C ALA A 332 -8.00 24.81 12.08
N GLU A 333 -8.39 26.07 12.38
CA GLU A 333 -9.79 26.48 12.41
C GLU A 333 -10.41 26.38 11.01
N LEU A 334 -9.70 26.86 9.99
CA LEU A 334 -10.13 26.74 8.61
C LEU A 334 -10.23 25.27 8.18
N ALA A 335 -9.25 24.45 8.57
CA ALA A 335 -9.27 23.02 8.26
C ALA A 335 -10.51 22.35 8.86
N HIS A 336 -10.82 22.59 10.11
CA HIS A 336 -12.05 22.10 10.74
C HIS A 336 -13.31 22.59 10.02
N HIS A 337 -13.41 23.89 9.74
CA HIS A 337 -14.56 24.48 9.06
C HIS A 337 -14.83 23.82 7.68
N VAL A 338 -13.79 23.64 6.87
CA VAL A 338 -13.90 23.05 5.53
C VAL A 338 -14.24 21.56 5.58
N LEU A 339 -13.64 20.83 6.52
CA LEU A 339 -13.79 19.39 6.60
C LEU A 339 -15.06 18.95 7.35
N ASP A 340 -15.66 19.80 8.18
CA ASP A 340 -16.88 19.46 8.92
C ASP A 340 -18.06 19.10 8.02
N SER A 341 -18.18 19.74 6.86
CA SER A 341 -19.25 19.47 5.90
C SER A 341 -19.03 18.18 5.08
N LEU A 342 -17.77 17.78 4.89
CA LEU A 342 -17.38 16.68 3.98
C LEU A 342 -17.06 15.37 4.72
N TYR A 343 -16.49 15.54 5.89
CA TYR A 343 -16.18 14.46 6.82
C TYR A 343 -16.89 14.81 8.12
N PRO A 344 -18.23 14.67 8.18
CA PRO A 344 -18.93 14.85 9.45
C PRO A 344 -18.18 14.02 10.47
N ARG A 345 -17.95 14.57 11.67
CA ARG A 345 -17.28 13.80 12.72
C ARG A 345 -17.94 12.44 12.70
N ALA A 346 -17.21 11.41 12.28
CA ALA A 346 -17.65 10.05 12.52
C ALA A 346 -17.96 10.07 14.00
N SER A 347 -19.27 10.03 14.33
CA SER A 347 -19.70 9.97 15.72
C SER A 347 -18.84 8.88 16.31
N ARG A 348 -17.93 9.21 17.23
CA ARG A 348 -16.95 8.29 17.83
C ARG A 348 -17.64 6.97 17.86
N THR A 349 -17.10 5.94 17.15
CA THR A 349 -17.70 4.60 17.17
C THR A 349 -17.85 4.29 18.64
N ARG A 350 -19.07 4.52 19.14
CA ARG A 350 -19.31 4.44 20.59
C ARG A 350 -18.94 3.02 20.96
N SER A 351 -18.13 2.90 21.98
CA SER A 351 -17.81 1.57 22.51
C SER A 351 -19.10 0.92 23.00
N LEU A 352 -19.16 -0.39 23.04
CA LEU A 352 -20.27 -1.10 23.64
C LEU A 352 -20.55 -0.60 25.07
N ALA A 353 -19.49 -0.18 25.79
CA ALA A 353 -19.60 0.43 27.11
C ALA A 353 -20.33 1.76 27.12
N ASP A 354 -20.09 2.64 26.14
CA ASP A 354 -20.81 3.92 26.02
C ASP A 354 -22.30 3.72 25.78
N ILE A 355 -22.67 2.77 24.91
CA ILE A 355 -24.06 2.38 24.65
C ILE A 355 -24.71 1.83 25.90
N GLN A 356 -24.02 0.95 26.63
CA GLN A 356 -24.52 0.40 27.91
C GLN A 356 -24.73 1.51 28.94
N ALA A 357 -23.78 2.42 29.10
CA ALA A 357 -23.87 3.54 30.02
C ALA A 357 -25.06 4.46 29.70
N ALA A 358 -25.25 4.82 28.44
CA ALA A 358 -26.39 5.65 28.01
C ALA A 358 -27.75 4.97 28.27
N ILE A 359 -27.85 3.68 27.99
CA ILE A 359 -29.05 2.88 28.29
C ILE A 359 -29.27 2.80 29.81
N CYS A 360 -28.26 2.59 30.61
CA CYS A 360 -28.36 2.57 32.06
C CYS A 360 -28.89 3.93 32.59
N GLN A 361 -28.33 5.02 32.10
CA GLN A 361 -28.75 6.37 32.47
C GLN A 361 -30.20 6.64 32.08
N GLN A 362 -30.61 6.33 30.85
CA GLN A 362 -31.95 6.60 30.32
C GLN A 362 -33.03 5.78 31.05
N PHE A 363 -32.75 4.57 31.44
CA PHE A 363 -33.73 3.64 32.05
C PHE A 363 -33.57 3.49 33.56
N GLY A 364 -32.63 4.20 34.19
CA GLY A 364 -32.37 4.13 35.63
C GLY A 364 -31.96 2.72 36.08
N LEU A 365 -31.06 2.09 35.32
CA LEU A 365 -30.54 0.75 35.61
C LEU A 365 -29.06 0.83 36.03
N SER A 366 -28.62 -0.06 36.89
CA SER A 366 -27.22 -0.28 37.13
C SER A 366 -26.63 -1.13 36.00
N PRO A 367 -25.29 -1.02 35.71
CA PRO A 367 -24.60 -1.90 34.77
C PRO A 367 -24.82 -3.39 35.08
N ASP A 368 -24.78 -3.77 36.35
CA ASP A 368 -25.01 -5.16 36.81
C ASP A 368 -26.43 -5.64 36.52
N GLU A 369 -27.44 -4.78 36.70
CA GLU A 369 -28.83 -5.08 36.32
C GLU A 369 -28.98 -5.30 34.81
N LEU A 370 -28.35 -4.44 34.00
CA LEU A 370 -28.39 -4.57 32.55
C LEU A 370 -27.77 -5.89 32.06
N LEU A 371 -26.66 -6.30 32.66
CA LEU A 371 -25.93 -7.54 32.31
C LEU A 371 -26.51 -8.81 32.95
N SER A 372 -27.35 -8.67 33.98
CA SER A 372 -27.94 -9.76 34.74
C SER A 372 -28.80 -10.70 33.88
N THR A 373 -29.12 -11.87 34.41
CA THR A 373 -30.06 -12.85 33.81
C THR A 373 -31.53 -12.48 34.01
N ASN A 374 -31.83 -11.36 34.68
CA ASN A 374 -33.16 -10.89 34.96
C ASN A 374 -33.99 -10.70 33.68
N ARG A 375 -35.19 -11.29 33.61
CA ARG A 375 -36.11 -11.27 32.45
C ARG A 375 -37.28 -10.34 32.68
N SER A 376 -37.36 -9.58 33.79
CA SER A 376 -38.41 -8.59 34.01
C SER A 376 -38.43 -7.58 32.88
N ARG A 377 -39.61 -7.10 32.49
CA ARG A 377 -39.77 -6.15 31.37
C ARG A 377 -38.96 -4.88 31.57
N ARG A 378 -38.77 -4.43 32.82
CA ARG A 378 -37.97 -3.26 33.19
C ARG A 378 -36.49 -3.41 32.76
N VAL A 379 -35.93 -4.59 32.78
CA VAL A 379 -34.52 -4.85 32.45
C VAL A 379 -34.36 -5.46 31.06
N ALA A 380 -35.25 -6.36 30.69
CA ALA A 380 -35.12 -7.11 29.42
C ALA A 380 -35.29 -6.20 28.20
N TRP A 381 -36.17 -5.23 28.26
CA TRP A 381 -36.41 -4.30 27.14
C TRP A 381 -35.23 -3.36 26.92
N PRO A 382 -34.71 -2.61 27.92
CA PRO A 382 -33.50 -1.79 27.73
C PRO A 382 -32.33 -2.58 27.22
N ARG A 383 -32.15 -3.80 27.70
CA ARG A 383 -31.08 -4.70 27.22
C ARG A 383 -31.24 -5.07 25.74
N GLN A 384 -32.46 -5.37 25.28
CA GLN A 384 -32.75 -5.63 23.87
C GLN A 384 -32.45 -4.41 23.00
N LEU A 385 -32.84 -3.21 23.47
CA LEU A 385 -32.54 -1.95 22.80
C LEU A 385 -31.03 -1.68 22.75
N ALA A 386 -30.30 -1.94 23.85
CA ALA A 386 -28.84 -1.82 23.89
C ALA A 386 -28.16 -2.75 22.89
N MET A 387 -28.58 -4.04 22.81
CA MET A 387 -28.06 -4.98 21.82
C MET A 387 -28.39 -4.55 20.37
N TYR A 388 -29.56 -3.99 20.14
CA TYR A 388 -29.94 -3.44 18.84
C TYR A 388 -29.04 -2.27 18.43
N LEU A 389 -28.86 -1.27 19.32
CA LEU A 389 -27.97 -0.14 19.09
C LEU A 389 -26.53 -0.58 18.91
N SER A 390 -26.05 -1.54 19.70
CA SER A 390 -24.71 -2.10 19.56
C SER A 390 -24.48 -2.71 18.17
N ARG A 391 -25.47 -3.38 17.59
CA ARG A 391 -25.38 -3.96 16.26
C ARG A 391 -25.45 -2.92 15.15
N GLU A 392 -26.25 -1.87 15.30
CA GLU A 392 -26.45 -0.82 14.28
C GLU A 392 -25.32 0.21 14.29
N LEU A 393 -24.71 0.48 15.45
CA LEU A 393 -23.81 1.61 15.67
C LEU A 393 -22.34 1.22 15.91
N THR A 394 -22.05 -0.09 15.96
CA THR A 394 -20.68 -0.59 16.09
C THR A 394 -20.37 -1.65 15.02
N HIS A 395 -19.09 -1.89 14.76
CA HIS A 395 -18.62 -2.94 13.84
C HIS A 395 -18.50 -4.30 14.53
N GLU A 396 -18.94 -4.42 15.79
CA GLU A 396 -18.79 -5.63 16.59
C GLU A 396 -19.64 -6.80 16.07
N SER A 397 -19.06 -7.99 16.10
CA SER A 397 -19.74 -9.22 15.71
C SER A 397 -20.82 -9.61 16.73
N LEU A 398 -21.87 -10.33 16.30
CA LEU A 398 -22.91 -10.81 17.22
C LEU A 398 -22.35 -11.61 18.43
N PRO A 399 -21.33 -12.49 18.25
CA PRO A 399 -20.69 -13.15 19.38
C PRO A 399 -19.95 -12.18 20.33
N ALA A 400 -19.30 -11.14 19.79
CA ALA A 400 -18.63 -10.12 20.60
C ALA A 400 -19.63 -9.31 21.42
N ILE A 401 -20.71 -8.83 20.80
CA ILE A 401 -21.82 -8.16 21.50
C ILE A 401 -22.36 -9.09 22.61
N GLY A 402 -22.61 -10.37 22.31
CA GLY A 402 -23.11 -11.31 23.29
C GLY A 402 -22.21 -11.43 24.52
N ARG A 403 -20.91 -11.49 24.36
CA ARG A 403 -19.94 -11.51 25.47
C ARG A 403 -20.04 -10.28 26.36
N HIS A 404 -20.15 -9.09 25.76
CA HIS A 404 -20.31 -7.82 26.50
C HIS A 404 -21.64 -7.66 27.23
N PHE A 405 -22.67 -8.43 26.85
CA PHE A 405 -23.96 -8.44 27.52
C PHE A 405 -24.18 -9.64 28.48
N GLY A 406 -23.14 -9.99 29.23
CA GLY A 406 -23.20 -11.06 30.25
C GLY A 406 -23.07 -12.46 29.67
N GLY A 407 -22.24 -12.66 28.63
CA GLY A 407 -21.94 -13.96 28.04
C GLY A 407 -23.11 -14.60 27.29
N ARG A 408 -23.95 -13.78 26.64
CA ARG A 408 -25.11 -14.27 25.90
C ARG A 408 -24.71 -14.82 24.54
N ASP A 409 -25.45 -15.84 24.11
CA ASP A 409 -25.28 -16.44 22.82
C ASP A 409 -25.64 -15.43 21.66
N HIS A 410 -24.95 -15.55 20.53
CA HIS A 410 -25.19 -14.75 19.34
C HIS A 410 -26.64 -14.80 18.82
N SER A 411 -27.32 -15.95 19.01
CA SER A 411 -28.73 -16.12 18.66
C SER A 411 -29.64 -15.23 19.52
N THR A 412 -29.28 -15.01 20.78
CA THR A 412 -30.01 -14.09 21.70
C THR A 412 -29.87 -12.65 21.20
N VAL A 413 -28.68 -12.23 20.78
CA VAL A 413 -28.43 -10.90 20.23
C VAL A 413 -29.21 -10.70 18.92
N LEU A 414 -29.16 -11.68 18.01
CA LEU A 414 -29.91 -11.65 16.77
C LEU A 414 -31.42 -11.56 16.97
N HIS A 415 -31.94 -12.33 17.94
CA HIS A 415 -33.37 -12.29 18.29
C HIS A 415 -33.76 -10.94 18.89
N ALA A 416 -32.94 -10.37 19.77
CA ALA A 416 -33.14 -9.04 20.33
C ALA A 416 -33.17 -7.98 19.22
N TRP A 417 -32.24 -8.04 18.29
CA TRP A 417 -32.16 -7.14 17.14
C TRP A 417 -33.42 -7.21 16.26
N LYS A 418 -33.83 -8.42 15.82
CA LYS A 418 -35.04 -8.62 15.00
C LYS A 418 -36.29 -8.11 15.69
N ARG A 419 -36.46 -8.40 16.97
CA ARG A 419 -37.60 -8.03 17.77
C ARG A 419 -37.70 -6.50 18.00
N THR A 420 -36.56 -5.88 18.32
CA THR A 420 -36.51 -4.41 18.50
C THR A 420 -36.79 -3.69 17.18
N ARG A 421 -36.21 -4.14 16.07
CA ARG A 421 -36.49 -3.58 14.74
C ARG A 421 -37.96 -3.65 14.36
N ALA A 422 -38.64 -4.79 14.60
CA ALA A 422 -40.05 -4.97 14.32
C ALA A 422 -40.92 -4.05 15.18
N ARG A 423 -40.55 -3.82 16.46
CA ARG A 423 -41.30 -2.92 17.33
C ARG A 423 -41.13 -1.45 16.99
N LEU A 424 -39.90 -1.03 16.62
CA LEU A 424 -39.66 0.36 16.18
C LEU A 424 -40.46 0.73 14.93
N ALA A 425 -40.82 -0.23 14.09
CA ALA A 425 -41.67 0.02 12.93
C ALA A 425 -43.14 0.39 13.30
N ILE A 426 -43.63 -0.03 14.49
CA ILE A 426 -45.01 0.05 14.88
C ILE A 426 -45.23 1.05 16.03
N ASP A 427 -44.27 1.16 16.96
CA ASP A 427 -44.40 1.89 18.24
C ASP A 427 -43.72 3.27 18.16
N SER A 428 -44.49 4.34 18.03
CA SER A 428 -44.02 5.73 17.97
C SER A 428 -43.29 6.17 19.25
N THR A 429 -43.74 5.71 20.42
CA THR A 429 -43.12 6.04 21.72
C THR A 429 -41.71 5.46 21.82
N MET A 430 -41.54 4.26 21.34
CA MET A 430 -40.22 3.65 21.26
C MET A 430 -39.28 4.36 20.30
N ARG A 431 -39.80 4.83 19.18
CA ARG A 431 -39.04 5.61 18.21
C ARG A 431 -38.55 6.92 18.82
N ALA A 432 -39.42 7.64 19.53
CA ALA A 432 -39.04 8.86 20.25
C ALA A 432 -37.97 8.61 21.31
N THR A 433 -38.04 7.46 22.04
CA THR A 433 -36.99 7.07 23.00
C THR A 433 -35.67 6.80 22.31
N LEU A 434 -35.70 6.14 21.15
CA LEU A 434 -34.49 5.89 20.33
C LEU A 434 -33.88 7.19 19.82
N GLU A 435 -34.70 8.14 19.34
CA GLU A 435 -34.30 9.48 18.90
C GLU A 435 -33.60 10.24 20.03
N GLN A 436 -34.16 10.23 21.22
CA GLN A 436 -33.55 10.85 22.40
C GLN A 436 -32.20 10.21 22.75
N LEU A 437 -32.12 8.88 22.73
CA LEU A 437 -30.84 8.15 22.95
C LEU A 437 -29.79 8.47 21.90
N CYS A 438 -30.17 8.48 20.64
CA CYS A 438 -29.25 8.85 19.55
C CYS A 438 -28.76 10.29 19.68
N THR A 439 -29.67 11.23 20.03
CA THR A 439 -29.28 12.63 20.29
C THR A 439 -28.33 12.73 21.48
N HIS A 440 -28.60 12.02 22.57
CA HIS A 440 -27.75 12.01 23.77
C HIS A 440 -26.37 11.42 23.48
N LEU A 441 -26.30 10.39 22.64
CA LEU A 441 -25.08 9.75 22.16
C LEU A 441 -24.41 10.51 21.02
N GLN A 442 -25.00 11.61 20.53
CA GLN A 442 -24.54 12.33 19.33
C GLN A 442 -24.40 11.43 18.09
N LEU A 443 -25.36 10.55 17.87
CA LEU A 443 -25.38 9.55 16.81
C LEU A 443 -26.51 9.82 15.83
N GLU A 444 -26.30 9.44 14.57
CA GLU A 444 -27.37 9.41 13.57
C GLU A 444 -28.36 8.27 13.87
N LEU A 445 -29.62 8.50 13.55
CA LEU A 445 -30.65 7.48 13.66
C LEU A 445 -30.34 6.31 12.69
N PRO A 446 -30.45 5.05 13.13
CA PRO A 446 -30.27 3.92 12.24
C PRO A 446 -31.22 4.01 11.02
N PRO A 447 -30.76 3.67 9.80
CA PRO A 447 -31.53 3.88 8.56
C PRO A 447 -32.89 3.20 8.52
N HIS A 448 -33.10 2.21 9.37
CA HIS A 448 -34.39 1.52 9.52
C HIS A 448 -35.39 2.23 10.45
N ALA A 449 -34.94 3.19 11.25
CA ALA A 449 -35.80 3.99 12.12
C ALA A 449 -36.39 5.23 11.40
N THR A 450 -35.81 5.65 10.28
CA THR A 450 -36.19 6.83 9.50
C THR A 450 -37.26 6.56 8.43
N ARG A 451 -37.57 5.31 8.08
CA ARG A 451 -38.61 5.00 7.09
C ARG A 451 -40.00 5.17 7.72
N HIS A 452 -40.71 6.22 7.35
CA HIS A 452 -42.16 6.27 7.50
C HIS A 452 -42.78 5.04 6.81
N ALA A 453 -43.70 4.36 7.47
CA ALA A 453 -44.58 3.42 6.80
C ALA A 453 -45.25 4.15 5.61
N PRO A 454 -45.36 3.53 4.41
CA PRO A 454 -46.13 4.13 3.33
C PRO A 454 -47.57 4.34 3.86
N ASP A 455 -48.09 5.58 3.72
CA ASP A 455 -49.50 5.87 3.87
C ASP A 455 -50.29 4.82 3.06
N ARG A 456 -51.07 4.05 3.75
CA ARG A 456 -52.16 3.30 3.12
C ARG A 456 -53.18 4.37 2.71
N ALA A 457 -53.05 4.84 1.50
CA ALA A 457 -54.16 5.47 0.82
C ALA A 457 -55.14 4.36 0.37
N ASP A 458 -56.38 4.57 0.66
CA ASP A 458 -57.61 3.79 0.39
C ASP A 458 -57.63 2.99 -0.94
#